data_7fd005bd51223681d294a3097b27bc00
#
_entry.id   7fd005bd51223681d294a3097b27bc00
#
_cell.length_a   1.000
_cell.length_b   1.000
_cell.length_c   1.000
_cell.angle_alpha   90.00
_cell.angle_beta   90.00
_cell.angle_gamma   90.00
#
_symmetry.space_group_name_H-M   'P 1'
#
loop_
_entity.id
_entity.type
_entity.pdbx_description
1 polymer ?
#
loop_
_entity_poly.entity_id
_entity_poly.type
_entity_poly.pdbx_seq_one_letter_code
_entity_poly.pdbx_strand_id
1 'polypeptide(L)'
;MIRRLNYTGRKKISRSKVTVRLLPARDGLYAFAAEYDLAGYDFPEDAKVFVEAYNSTSYMRFPFGTVGERRDPQGMTLLEVTPRPLPKFRLKVVDQSERHGLLLGVADKLIPLRPEEELTNRQSLLPVDFCDLGDRIWRLDLTDWPVLELNNRVEAIAEVARSGDAFLALVYPEVVRGILHQIVVIEGETDPNADDTEWTTLWLRYVCTLPGTTEPPSGASEDSRSRQEEWIEDAVQAFCKYREARRRFETAIRKEAS
;
A
#
# COMPACT_ATOMS: atom_id res chain seq x y z
N MET A 1 19.79 -12.57 9.02
CA MET A 1 18.47 -13.07 8.60
C MET A 1 17.54 -12.97 9.80
N ILE A 2 16.69 -11.94 9.87
CA ILE A 2 15.69 -11.78 10.94
C ILE A 2 14.47 -12.58 10.49
N ARG A 3 14.32 -13.82 10.95
CA ARG A 3 13.06 -14.56 10.79
C ARG A 3 12.01 -13.89 11.67
N ARG A 4 11.02 -13.24 11.08
CA ARG A 4 9.81 -12.86 11.79
C ARG A 4 9.07 -14.14 12.17
N LEU A 5 9.22 -14.58 13.43
CA LEU A 5 8.47 -15.71 13.96
C LEU A 5 7.01 -15.26 14.14
N ASN A 6 6.12 -15.86 13.38
CA ASN A 6 4.69 -15.66 13.54
C ASN A 6 4.18 -16.51 14.70
N TYR A 7 4.32 -15.99 15.93
CA TYR A 7 3.89 -16.66 17.16
C TYR A 7 2.37 -16.89 17.26
N THR A 8 1.57 -16.19 16.46
CA THR A 8 0.11 -16.27 16.52
C THR A 8 -0.48 -17.28 15.54
N GLY A 9 0.30 -17.85 14.62
CA GLY A 9 -0.20 -18.69 13.53
C GLY A 9 -1.13 -17.98 12.54
N ARG A 10 -1.28 -16.67 12.68
CA ARG A 10 -2.15 -15.85 11.84
C ARG A 10 -1.55 -15.67 10.44
N LYS A 11 -2.33 -16.02 9.41
CA LYS A 11 -1.95 -15.83 8.02
C LYS A 11 -2.09 -14.36 7.62
N LYS A 12 -1.10 -13.82 6.93
CA LYS A 12 -1.21 -12.52 6.28
C LYS A 12 -1.91 -12.72 4.94
N ILE A 13 -3.03 -12.02 4.72
CA ILE A 13 -3.74 -12.03 3.44
C ILE A 13 -3.16 -10.89 2.60
N SER A 14 -2.72 -11.18 1.37
CA SER A 14 -2.21 -10.17 0.46
C SER A 14 -3.26 -9.10 0.17
N ARG A 15 -2.84 -7.84 0.17
CA ARG A 15 -3.73 -6.72 -0.16
C ARG A 15 -4.21 -6.77 -1.62
N SER A 16 -3.42 -7.34 -2.51
CA SER A 16 -3.80 -7.54 -3.91
C SER A 16 -5.01 -8.46 -4.07
N LYS A 17 -5.27 -9.31 -3.07
CA LYS A 17 -6.44 -10.21 -3.01
C LYS A 17 -7.70 -9.54 -2.43
N VAL A 18 -7.63 -8.27 -2.04
CA VAL A 18 -8.75 -7.55 -1.42
C VAL A 18 -8.88 -6.17 -2.03
N THR A 19 -10.01 -5.92 -2.67
CA THR A 19 -10.34 -4.61 -3.25
C THR A 19 -11.52 -4.00 -2.50
N VAL A 20 -11.37 -2.78 -2.02
CA VAL A 20 -12.46 -2.01 -1.41
C VAL A 20 -12.69 -0.77 -2.25
N ARG A 21 -13.95 -0.50 -2.60
CA ARG A 21 -14.37 0.67 -3.36
C ARG A 21 -15.28 1.53 -2.50
N LEU A 22 -15.01 2.82 -2.43
CA LEU A 22 -15.94 3.78 -1.83
C LEU A 22 -17.01 4.15 -2.85
N LEU A 23 -18.23 4.16 -2.38
CA LEU A 23 -19.40 4.57 -3.14
C LEU A 23 -19.97 5.85 -2.52
N PRO A 24 -20.37 6.86 -3.32
CA PRO A 24 -21.04 8.03 -2.80
C PRO A 24 -22.35 7.60 -2.14
N ALA A 25 -22.56 8.04 -0.91
CA ALA A 25 -23.80 7.84 -0.16
C ALA A 25 -24.51 9.17 0.05
N ARG A 26 -25.70 9.12 0.64
CA ARG A 26 -26.48 10.31 0.97
C ARG A 26 -25.82 11.09 2.11
N ASP A 27 -26.09 12.37 2.19
CA ASP A 27 -25.69 13.26 3.30
C ASP A 27 -24.15 13.37 3.51
N GLY A 28 -23.36 13.22 2.44
CA GLY A 28 -21.90 13.34 2.51
C GLY A 28 -21.20 12.15 3.15
N LEU A 29 -21.95 11.07 3.43
CA LEU A 29 -21.39 9.81 3.89
C LEU A 29 -20.84 8.98 2.74
N TYR A 30 -20.07 7.96 3.05
CA TYR A 30 -19.66 6.92 2.12
C TYR A 30 -20.37 5.61 2.44
N ALA A 31 -20.71 4.88 1.40
CA ALA A 31 -20.89 3.44 1.43
C ALA A 31 -19.63 2.79 0.83
N PHE A 32 -19.53 1.48 0.91
CA PHE A 32 -18.43 0.77 0.26
C PHE A 32 -18.91 -0.54 -0.37
N ALA A 33 -18.11 -1.07 -1.29
CA ALA A 33 -18.17 -2.43 -1.77
C ALA A 33 -16.81 -3.09 -1.51
N ALA A 34 -16.80 -4.36 -1.17
CA ALA A 34 -15.57 -5.12 -0.97
C ALA A 34 -15.58 -6.39 -1.80
N GLU A 35 -14.49 -6.66 -2.50
CA GLU A 35 -14.23 -7.91 -3.20
C GLU A 35 -12.97 -8.53 -2.62
N TYR A 36 -12.93 -9.86 -2.47
CA TYR A 36 -11.77 -10.54 -1.96
C TYR A 36 -11.68 -11.97 -2.49
N ASP A 37 -10.46 -12.46 -2.61
CA ASP A 37 -10.12 -13.83 -2.96
C ASP A 37 -9.32 -14.46 -1.82
N LEU A 38 -9.89 -15.49 -1.20
CA LEU A 38 -9.26 -16.26 -0.11
C LEU A 38 -8.75 -17.63 -0.56
N ALA A 39 -8.79 -17.92 -1.86
CA ALA A 39 -8.25 -19.17 -2.40
C ALA A 39 -6.74 -19.27 -2.11
N GLY A 40 -6.31 -20.48 -1.75
CA GLY A 40 -4.91 -20.76 -1.44
C GLY A 40 -4.46 -20.44 0.00
N TYR A 41 -5.35 -19.85 0.82
CA TYR A 41 -5.02 -19.60 2.23
C TYR A 41 -5.39 -20.76 3.17
N ASP A 42 -6.06 -21.82 2.71
CA ASP A 42 -6.48 -23.00 3.51
C ASP A 42 -7.17 -22.60 4.82
N PHE A 43 -8.12 -21.66 4.75
CA PHE A 43 -8.98 -21.33 5.87
C PHE A 43 -10.14 -22.33 5.98
N PRO A 44 -10.62 -22.64 7.21
CA PRO A 44 -11.84 -23.42 7.37
C PRO A 44 -13.05 -22.77 6.68
N GLU A 45 -13.88 -23.55 6.01
CA GLU A 45 -15.04 -23.03 5.27
C GLU A 45 -16.08 -22.35 6.18
N ASP A 46 -16.17 -22.77 7.45
CA ASP A 46 -17.05 -22.18 8.48
C ASP A 46 -16.46 -20.94 9.15
N ALA A 47 -15.17 -20.61 8.92
CA ALA A 47 -14.54 -19.43 9.47
C ALA A 47 -15.22 -18.15 8.97
N LYS A 48 -15.58 -17.26 9.90
CA LYS A 48 -16.28 -16.02 9.57
C LYS A 48 -15.37 -14.98 8.94
N VAL A 49 -15.90 -14.29 7.93
CA VAL A 49 -15.22 -13.19 7.25
C VAL A 49 -15.86 -11.88 7.67
N PHE A 50 -15.02 -10.93 8.08
CA PHE A 50 -15.41 -9.58 8.42
C PHE A 50 -14.60 -8.57 7.64
N VAL A 51 -15.27 -7.53 7.15
CA VAL A 51 -14.61 -6.31 6.68
C VAL A 51 -14.86 -5.22 7.71
N GLU A 52 -13.81 -4.57 8.16
CA GLU A 52 -13.89 -3.45 9.09
C GLU A 52 -13.41 -2.18 8.41
N ALA A 53 -14.23 -1.13 8.49
CA ALA A 53 -13.83 0.23 8.16
C ALA A 53 -13.40 0.92 9.45
N TYR A 54 -12.29 1.65 9.44
CA TYR A 54 -11.81 2.34 10.63
C TYR A 54 -11.09 3.65 10.30
N ASN A 55 -11.16 4.57 11.25
CA ASN A 55 -10.45 5.83 11.20
C ASN A 55 -10.15 6.28 12.64
N SER A 56 -8.88 6.50 12.96
CA SER A 56 -8.43 6.86 14.33
C SER A 56 -9.04 5.98 15.42
N THR A 57 -10.05 6.48 16.14
CA THR A 57 -10.71 5.81 17.26
C THR A 57 -12.04 5.14 16.92
N SER A 58 -12.61 5.42 15.74
CA SER A 58 -13.89 4.88 15.33
C SER A 58 -13.73 3.72 14.35
N TYR A 59 -14.57 2.71 14.47
CA TYR A 59 -14.61 1.60 13.53
C TYR A 59 -16.02 1.03 13.39
N MET A 60 -16.30 0.46 12.23
CA MET A 60 -17.49 -0.34 11.95
C MET A 60 -17.08 -1.70 11.41
N ARG A 61 -17.80 -2.74 11.82
CA ARG A 61 -17.58 -4.12 11.38
C ARG A 61 -18.76 -4.63 10.60
N PHE A 62 -18.49 -5.22 9.44
CA PHE A 62 -19.46 -5.75 8.51
C PHE A 62 -19.23 -7.26 8.32
N PRO A 63 -20.24 -8.12 8.61
CA PRO A 63 -20.12 -9.55 8.40
C PRO A 63 -20.34 -9.89 6.92
N PHE A 64 -19.38 -10.60 6.33
CA PHE A 64 -19.43 -11.07 4.94
C PHE A 64 -19.71 -12.58 4.83
N GLY A 65 -20.34 -13.19 5.85
CA GLY A 65 -20.61 -14.62 5.88
C GLY A 65 -19.42 -15.43 6.35
N THR A 66 -19.17 -16.54 5.69
CA THR A 66 -18.05 -17.44 5.96
C THR A 66 -17.13 -17.56 4.73
N VAL A 67 -16.00 -18.24 4.90
CA VAL A 67 -15.07 -18.50 3.80
C VAL A 67 -15.75 -19.32 2.70
N GLY A 68 -16.50 -20.38 3.08
CA GLY A 68 -17.23 -21.23 2.13
C GLY A 68 -18.52 -20.62 1.60
N GLU A 69 -19.14 -19.68 2.32
CA GLU A 69 -20.40 -19.06 1.92
C GLU A 69 -20.36 -17.55 2.17
N ARG A 70 -20.00 -16.83 1.13
CA ARG A 70 -20.04 -15.36 1.16
C ARG A 70 -21.47 -14.84 1.21
N ARG A 71 -21.73 -13.90 2.12
CA ARG A 71 -23.01 -13.17 2.23
C ARG A 71 -22.74 -11.71 2.47
N ASP A 72 -22.97 -10.90 1.47
CA ASP A 72 -22.77 -9.44 1.58
C ASP A 72 -23.79 -8.84 2.55
N PRO A 73 -23.37 -7.93 3.45
CA PRO A 73 -24.27 -7.32 4.44
C PRO A 73 -25.31 -6.39 3.79
N GLN A 74 -26.50 -6.33 4.40
CA GLN A 74 -27.55 -5.40 3.98
C GLN A 74 -27.24 -3.99 4.47
N GLY A 75 -26.56 -3.22 3.69
CA GLY A 75 -26.20 -1.84 4.05
C GLY A 75 -24.72 -1.74 4.46
N MET A 76 -23.97 -1.09 3.62
CA MET A 76 -22.54 -0.88 3.79
C MET A 76 -22.22 0.62 3.90
N THR A 77 -23.14 1.38 4.51
CA THR A 77 -22.93 2.82 4.75
C THR A 77 -22.12 3.03 6.01
N LEU A 78 -21.12 3.88 5.93
CA LEU A 78 -20.21 4.22 7.03
C LEU A 78 -20.82 5.31 7.90
N LEU A 79 -21.70 4.92 8.82
CA LEU A 79 -22.46 5.86 9.67
C LEU A 79 -21.62 6.38 10.84
N GLU A 80 -20.72 5.57 11.38
CA GLU A 80 -19.95 5.86 12.60
C GLU A 80 -18.45 6.13 12.33
N VAL A 81 -18.05 6.07 11.07
CA VAL A 81 -16.66 6.33 10.67
C VAL A 81 -16.60 7.64 9.91
N THR A 82 -15.81 8.59 10.42
CA THR A 82 -15.68 9.91 9.81
C THR A 82 -15.14 9.80 8.38
N PRO A 83 -15.71 10.55 7.41
CA PRO A 83 -15.28 10.50 6.01
C PRO A 83 -13.93 11.17 5.75
N ARG A 84 -13.42 11.94 6.71
CA ARG A 84 -12.12 12.64 6.61
C ARG A 84 -11.32 12.53 7.91
N PRO A 85 -10.03 12.08 7.84
CA PRO A 85 -9.37 11.51 6.66
C PRO A 85 -10.09 10.27 6.14
N LEU A 86 -9.77 9.81 4.93
CA LEU A 86 -10.41 8.62 4.34
C LEU A 86 -10.28 7.41 5.27
N PRO A 87 -11.37 6.65 5.48
CA PRO A 87 -11.31 5.44 6.29
C PRO A 87 -10.40 4.40 5.63
N LYS A 88 -9.64 3.70 6.45
CA LYS A 88 -8.93 2.48 6.08
C LYS A 88 -9.82 1.29 6.32
N PHE A 89 -9.51 0.20 5.62
CA PHE A 89 -10.24 -1.04 5.78
C PHE A 89 -9.29 -2.16 6.21
N ARG A 90 -9.86 -3.20 6.77
CA ARG A 90 -9.19 -4.48 6.99
C ARG A 90 -10.16 -5.63 6.84
N LEU A 91 -9.69 -6.71 6.26
CA LEU A 91 -10.41 -7.97 6.18
C LEU A 91 -9.86 -8.92 7.23
N LYS A 92 -10.75 -9.57 7.96
CA LYS A 92 -10.41 -10.54 9.00
C LYS A 92 -11.11 -11.87 8.74
N VAL A 93 -10.37 -12.97 8.91
CA VAL A 93 -10.91 -14.32 8.96
C VAL A 93 -10.79 -14.83 10.39
N VAL A 94 -11.93 -15.21 10.99
CA VAL A 94 -12.04 -15.53 12.41
C VAL A 94 -12.57 -16.95 12.59
N ASP A 95 -11.90 -17.72 13.42
CA ASP A 95 -12.27 -19.09 13.76
C ASP A 95 -13.63 -19.18 14.49
N GLN A 96 -14.42 -20.18 14.14
CA GLN A 96 -15.70 -20.50 14.79
C GLN A 96 -15.64 -21.83 15.57
N SER A 97 -14.50 -22.53 15.55
CA SER A 97 -14.29 -23.76 16.30
C SER A 97 -14.26 -23.51 17.82
N GLU A 98 -13.87 -24.50 18.60
CA GLU A 98 -13.75 -24.40 20.08
C GLU A 98 -12.86 -23.25 20.56
N ARG A 99 -11.98 -22.72 19.72
CA ARG A 99 -11.18 -21.51 19.96
C ARG A 99 -11.84 -20.24 19.43
N HIS A 100 -13.10 -20.05 19.78
CA HIS A 100 -13.91 -18.91 19.32
C HIS A 100 -13.15 -17.58 19.38
N GLY A 101 -13.16 -16.86 18.27
CA GLY A 101 -12.55 -15.54 18.17
C GLY A 101 -11.07 -15.52 17.81
N LEU A 102 -10.44 -16.68 17.56
CA LEU A 102 -9.06 -16.71 17.08
C LEU A 102 -8.98 -16.10 15.67
N LEU A 103 -8.11 -15.10 15.51
CA LEU A 103 -7.87 -14.48 14.21
C LEU A 103 -6.96 -15.38 13.35
N LEU A 104 -7.55 -16.01 12.33
CA LEU A 104 -6.85 -16.92 11.42
C LEU A 104 -6.08 -16.18 10.33
N GLY A 105 -6.64 -15.09 9.81
CA GLY A 105 -6.04 -14.29 8.76
C GLY A 105 -6.45 -12.84 8.79
N VAL A 106 -5.61 -11.97 8.25
CA VAL A 106 -5.89 -10.53 8.13
C VAL A 106 -5.21 -9.92 6.91
N ALA A 107 -5.96 -9.07 6.19
CA ALA A 107 -5.41 -8.00 5.36
C ALA A 107 -5.70 -6.68 6.06
N ASP A 108 -4.69 -5.92 6.41
CA ASP A 108 -4.84 -4.67 7.17
C ASP A 108 -4.41 -3.46 6.35
N LYS A 109 -4.80 -2.25 6.79
CA LYS A 109 -4.47 -0.97 6.16
C LYS A 109 -4.86 -0.90 4.67
N LEU A 110 -5.98 -1.51 4.30
CA LEU A 110 -6.51 -1.44 2.94
C LEU A 110 -6.98 -0.01 2.66
N ILE A 111 -6.42 0.60 1.63
CA ILE A 111 -6.84 1.93 1.17
C ILE A 111 -7.91 1.73 0.12
N PRO A 112 -9.12 2.29 0.31
CA PRO A 112 -10.20 2.10 -0.65
C PRO A 112 -9.97 2.90 -1.93
N LEU A 113 -10.40 2.35 -3.06
CA LEU A 113 -10.49 3.07 -4.33
C LEU A 113 -11.60 4.12 -4.24
N ARG A 114 -11.32 5.31 -4.74
CA ARG A 114 -12.32 6.39 -4.83
C ARG A 114 -13.18 6.24 -6.08
N PRO A 115 -14.40 6.79 -6.10
CA PRO A 115 -15.24 6.76 -7.30
C PRO A 115 -14.57 7.35 -8.55
N GLU A 116 -13.71 8.34 -8.37
CA GLU A 116 -12.95 9.00 -9.44
C GLU A 116 -11.80 8.13 -9.97
N GLU A 117 -11.30 7.19 -9.17
CA GLU A 117 -10.20 6.28 -9.52
C GLU A 117 -10.71 5.03 -10.27
N GLU A 118 -12.00 4.71 -10.17
CA GLU A 118 -12.61 3.59 -10.92
C GLU A 118 -12.54 3.79 -12.46
N LEU A 119 -12.57 5.04 -12.93
CA LEU A 119 -12.49 5.35 -14.36
C LEU A 119 -11.16 4.94 -14.99
N THR A 120 -10.12 4.74 -14.21
CA THR A 120 -8.79 4.37 -14.70
C THR A 120 -8.46 2.89 -14.52
N ASN A 121 -9.26 2.14 -13.76
CA ASN A 121 -9.07 0.70 -13.43
C ASN A 121 -7.62 0.33 -13.07
N ARG A 122 -6.87 1.27 -12.48
CA ARG A 122 -5.47 1.10 -12.11
C ARG A 122 -5.28 1.41 -10.62
N GLN A 123 -4.99 0.37 -9.87
CA GLN A 123 -4.51 0.54 -8.51
C GLN A 123 -3.15 1.26 -8.55
N SER A 124 -3.00 2.34 -7.78
CA SER A 124 -1.72 3.04 -7.70
C SER A 124 -0.64 2.12 -7.10
N LEU A 125 0.54 2.07 -7.73
CA LEU A 125 1.70 1.36 -7.16
C LEU A 125 2.14 1.97 -5.83
N LEU A 126 1.92 3.27 -5.64
CA LEU A 126 2.22 4.01 -4.42
C LEU A 126 0.96 4.77 -3.97
N PRO A 127 0.07 4.13 -3.22
CA PRO A 127 -1.03 4.83 -2.57
C PRO A 127 -0.53 5.89 -1.60
N VAL A 128 -1.27 6.98 -1.48
CA VAL A 128 -1.00 8.07 -0.55
C VAL A 128 -2.03 8.06 0.57
N ASP A 129 -1.56 8.14 1.81
CA ASP A 129 -2.39 8.25 3.00
C ASP A 129 -2.09 9.54 3.76
N PHE A 130 -3.08 10.08 4.45
CA PHE A 130 -2.96 11.32 5.22
C PHE A 130 -3.18 11.02 6.70
N CYS A 131 -2.14 11.20 7.51
CA CYS A 131 -2.20 10.92 8.94
C CYS A 131 -1.38 11.96 9.74
N ASP A 132 -1.57 11.99 11.05
CA ASP A 132 -0.74 12.79 11.93
C ASP A 132 0.64 12.12 12.09
N LEU A 133 1.68 12.77 11.60
CA LEU A 133 3.06 12.30 11.69
C LEU A 133 3.90 13.10 12.71
N GLY A 134 3.27 13.93 13.54
CA GLY A 134 3.98 14.86 14.42
C GLY A 134 4.78 15.87 13.60
N ASP A 135 6.10 15.92 13.80
CA ASP A 135 6.99 16.86 13.09
C ASP A 135 7.51 16.33 11.75
N ARG A 136 7.18 15.09 11.37
CA ARG A 136 7.57 14.53 10.07
C ARG A 136 6.64 15.04 8.98
N ILE A 137 7.19 15.40 7.82
CA ILE A 137 6.40 15.81 6.66
C ILE A 137 5.81 14.60 5.94
N TRP A 138 6.59 13.54 5.82
CA TRP A 138 6.22 12.30 5.17
C TRP A 138 6.86 11.08 5.83
N ARG A 139 6.31 9.92 5.55
CA ARG A 139 6.86 8.61 5.93
C ARG A 139 6.50 7.58 4.88
N LEU A 140 7.41 6.67 4.57
CA LEU A 140 7.15 5.49 3.76
C LEU A 140 6.80 4.32 4.69
N ASP A 141 5.58 3.80 4.59
CA ASP A 141 5.15 2.58 5.28
C ASP A 141 5.35 1.39 4.34
N LEU A 142 6.25 0.47 4.71
CA LEU A 142 6.58 -0.77 3.99
C LEU A 142 6.11 -2.02 4.74
N THR A 143 5.17 -1.87 5.67
CA THR A 143 4.72 -3.01 6.49
C THR A 143 4.07 -4.09 5.65
N ASP A 144 3.35 -3.70 4.61
CA ASP A 144 2.68 -4.59 3.67
C ASP A 144 2.86 -4.10 2.23
N TRP A 145 1.90 -3.34 1.69
CA TRP A 145 2.00 -2.61 0.45
C TRP A 145 2.68 -1.26 0.72
N PRO A 146 3.59 -0.78 -0.14
CA PRO A 146 4.18 0.54 0.03
C PRO A 146 3.11 1.63 0.06
N VAL A 147 3.12 2.47 1.09
CA VAL A 147 2.23 3.62 1.22
C VAL A 147 3.05 4.84 1.55
N LEU A 148 2.87 5.91 0.78
CA LEU A 148 3.41 7.21 1.14
C LEU A 148 2.46 7.91 2.11
N GLU A 149 2.83 7.97 3.37
CA GLU A 149 2.10 8.71 4.39
C GLU A 149 2.54 10.18 4.39
N LEU A 150 1.56 11.08 4.34
CA LEU A 150 1.75 12.52 4.35
C LEU A 150 1.14 13.11 5.61
N ASN A 151 1.81 14.11 6.18
CA ASN A 151 1.33 14.76 7.40
C ASN A 151 0.14 15.66 7.11
N ASN A 152 -1.03 15.31 7.66
CA ASN A 152 -2.26 16.06 7.51
C ASN A 152 -2.29 17.40 8.27
N ARG A 153 -1.27 17.70 9.11
CA ARG A 153 -1.08 19.00 9.75
C ARG A 153 -0.43 20.03 8.85
N VAL A 154 0.16 19.60 7.74
CA VAL A 154 0.78 20.50 6.76
C VAL A 154 -0.28 20.95 5.77
N GLU A 155 -0.51 22.27 5.72
CA GLU A 155 -1.47 22.85 4.79
C GLU A 155 -1.08 22.55 3.34
N ALA A 156 -2.08 22.25 2.50
CA ALA A 156 -1.92 21.93 1.07
C ALA A 156 -0.96 20.77 0.76
N ILE A 157 -0.62 19.91 1.73
CA ILE A 157 0.34 18.79 1.51
C ILE A 157 -0.06 17.89 0.34
N ALA A 158 -1.35 17.70 0.12
CA ALA A 158 -1.86 16.89 -0.99
C ALA A 158 -1.50 17.48 -2.36
N GLU A 159 -1.55 18.80 -2.49
CA GLU A 159 -1.18 19.51 -3.70
C GLU A 159 0.34 19.56 -3.86
N VAL A 160 1.06 19.83 -2.79
CA VAL A 160 2.54 19.80 -2.75
C VAL A 160 3.06 18.43 -3.18
N ALA A 161 2.50 17.34 -2.68
CA ALA A 161 2.92 15.99 -3.06
C ALA A 161 2.55 15.62 -4.51
N ARG A 162 1.48 16.20 -5.06
CA ARG A 162 1.03 15.95 -6.44
C ARG A 162 1.80 16.73 -7.48
N SER A 163 2.10 18.00 -7.21
CA SER A 163 2.60 18.96 -8.20
C SER A 163 3.76 19.82 -7.74
N GLY A 164 4.15 19.79 -6.46
CA GLY A 164 5.24 20.58 -5.92
C GLY A 164 6.60 20.12 -6.44
N ASP A 165 7.25 20.94 -7.26
CA ASP A 165 8.50 20.60 -7.93
C ASP A 165 9.62 20.16 -6.95
N ALA A 166 9.75 20.82 -5.80
CA ALA A 166 10.72 20.46 -4.77
C ALA A 166 10.39 19.10 -4.14
N PHE A 167 9.12 18.84 -3.81
CA PHE A 167 8.68 17.58 -3.22
C PHE A 167 8.89 16.41 -4.19
N LEU A 168 8.51 16.60 -5.45
CA LEU A 168 8.68 15.57 -6.49
C LEU A 168 10.17 15.26 -6.75
N ALA A 169 11.02 16.25 -6.64
CA ALA A 169 12.46 16.08 -6.88
C ALA A 169 13.22 15.44 -5.72
N LEU A 170 12.81 15.71 -4.48
CA LEU A 170 13.55 15.29 -3.29
C LEU A 170 12.95 14.07 -2.58
N VAL A 171 11.63 13.96 -2.54
CA VAL A 171 10.95 12.91 -1.77
C VAL A 171 10.80 11.62 -2.57
N TYR A 172 10.31 11.71 -3.80
CA TYR A 172 10.02 10.49 -4.59
C TYR A 172 11.25 9.65 -4.91
N PRO A 173 12.45 10.19 -5.19
CA PRO A 173 13.65 9.37 -5.33
C PRO A 173 13.97 8.54 -4.09
N GLU A 174 13.82 9.13 -2.89
CA GLU A 174 14.06 8.41 -1.63
C GLU A 174 12.97 7.37 -1.33
N VAL A 175 11.73 7.64 -1.73
CA VAL A 175 10.64 6.65 -1.67
C VAL A 175 10.97 5.46 -2.56
N VAL A 176 11.39 5.68 -3.81
CA VAL A 176 11.80 4.62 -4.74
C VAL A 176 12.98 3.83 -4.17
N ARG A 177 14.00 4.51 -3.66
CA ARG A 177 15.15 3.88 -2.99
C ARG A 177 14.70 2.96 -1.85
N GLY A 178 13.87 3.47 -0.95
CA GLY A 178 13.36 2.70 0.19
C GLY A 178 12.57 1.46 -0.21
N ILE A 179 11.75 1.56 -1.25
CA ILE A 179 10.97 0.44 -1.81
C ILE A 179 11.90 -0.60 -2.43
N LEU A 180 12.84 -0.20 -3.28
CA LEU A 180 13.77 -1.12 -3.93
C LEU A 180 14.70 -1.80 -2.93
N HIS A 181 15.16 -1.07 -1.91
CA HIS A 181 15.96 -1.66 -0.83
C HIS A 181 15.17 -2.73 -0.06
N GLN A 182 13.89 -2.45 0.25
CA GLN A 182 13.02 -3.45 0.88
C GLN A 182 12.87 -4.70 0.02
N ILE A 183 12.61 -4.54 -1.28
CA ILE A 183 12.38 -5.66 -2.20
C ILE A 183 13.65 -6.49 -2.38
N VAL A 184 14.74 -5.84 -2.81
CA VAL A 184 15.94 -6.54 -3.32
C VAL A 184 16.86 -6.98 -2.17
N VAL A 185 17.06 -6.11 -1.17
CA VAL A 185 18.04 -6.38 -0.09
C VAL A 185 17.39 -7.08 1.11
N ILE A 186 16.18 -6.68 1.50
CA ILE A 186 15.54 -7.21 2.71
C ILE A 186 14.71 -8.47 2.40
N GLU A 187 13.91 -8.47 1.35
CA GLU A 187 13.08 -9.61 0.96
C GLU A 187 13.81 -10.58 0.04
N GLY A 188 14.83 -10.09 -0.70
CA GLY A 188 15.63 -10.89 -1.63
C GLY A 188 14.92 -11.20 -2.94
N GLU A 189 13.85 -10.45 -3.25
CA GLU A 189 13.08 -10.60 -4.47
C GLU A 189 13.79 -9.86 -5.63
N THR A 190 14.04 -10.57 -6.72
CA THR A 190 14.80 -10.02 -7.86
C THR A 190 14.19 -10.36 -9.21
N ASP A 191 13.06 -11.08 -9.26
CA ASP A 191 12.41 -11.48 -10.50
C ASP A 191 11.23 -10.56 -10.85
N PRO A 192 11.36 -9.69 -11.89
CA PRO A 192 10.28 -8.82 -12.33
C PRO A 192 9.15 -9.59 -13.05
N ASN A 193 9.36 -10.88 -13.37
CA ASN A 193 8.41 -11.71 -14.11
C ASN A 193 7.71 -12.76 -13.23
N ALA A 194 7.90 -12.69 -11.91
CA ALA A 194 7.27 -13.58 -10.94
C ALA A 194 5.71 -13.44 -10.93
N ASP A 195 5.07 -13.41 -9.79
CA ASP A 195 3.61 -13.23 -9.68
C ASP A 195 3.20 -11.78 -9.99
N ASP A 196 2.27 -11.59 -10.94
CA ASP A 196 1.76 -10.28 -11.36
C ASP A 196 0.97 -9.53 -10.27
N THR A 197 0.53 -10.20 -9.24
CA THR A 197 -0.32 -9.62 -8.19
C THR A 197 0.46 -9.09 -6.99
N GLU A 198 1.73 -9.48 -6.84
CA GLU A 198 2.55 -9.04 -5.72
C GLU A 198 3.16 -7.65 -6.01
N TRP A 199 3.11 -6.79 -4.99
CA TRP A 199 3.60 -5.41 -5.12
C TRP A 199 5.11 -5.33 -5.42
N THR A 200 5.87 -6.28 -4.93
CA THR A 200 7.31 -6.39 -5.17
C THR A 200 7.59 -6.57 -6.66
N THR A 201 6.91 -7.52 -7.29
CA THR A 201 7.00 -7.78 -8.74
C THR A 201 6.55 -6.57 -9.56
N LEU A 202 5.44 -5.94 -9.18
CA LEU A 202 4.94 -4.76 -9.89
C LEU A 202 5.92 -3.58 -9.83
N TRP A 203 6.59 -3.38 -8.70
CA TRP A 203 7.61 -2.35 -8.56
C TRP A 203 8.88 -2.67 -9.34
N LEU A 204 9.38 -3.92 -9.30
CA LEU A 204 10.53 -4.35 -10.09
C LEU A 204 10.23 -4.17 -11.59
N ARG A 205 9.07 -4.61 -12.03
CA ARG A 205 8.62 -4.43 -13.42
C ARG A 205 8.58 -2.96 -13.82
N TYR A 206 7.98 -2.11 -12.99
CA TYR A 206 7.95 -0.67 -13.24
C TYR A 206 9.36 -0.09 -13.41
N VAL A 207 10.27 -0.39 -12.48
CA VAL A 207 11.64 0.13 -12.53
C VAL A 207 12.39 -0.38 -13.75
N CYS A 208 12.25 -1.65 -14.11
CA CYS A 208 12.86 -2.22 -15.31
C CYS A 208 12.33 -1.61 -16.63
N THR A 209 11.21 -0.87 -16.61
CA THR A 209 10.76 -0.09 -17.78
C THR A 209 11.47 1.25 -17.93
N LEU A 210 12.20 1.71 -16.91
CA LEU A 210 12.90 2.98 -16.96
C LEU A 210 14.13 2.89 -17.90
N PRO A 211 14.39 3.92 -18.72
CA PRO A 211 15.51 3.88 -19.66
C PRO A 211 16.87 3.72 -18.95
N GLY A 212 17.60 2.69 -19.30
CA GLY A 212 18.95 2.41 -18.77
C GLY A 212 18.99 1.53 -17.55
N THR A 213 17.85 1.03 -17.05
CA THR A 213 17.81 0.02 -15.99
C THR A 213 17.86 -1.40 -16.56
N THR A 214 18.44 -2.29 -15.79
CA THR A 214 18.50 -3.73 -16.05
C THR A 214 17.70 -4.48 -14.99
N GLU A 215 17.57 -5.79 -15.10
CA GLU A 215 17.04 -6.62 -14.03
C GLU A 215 17.97 -6.58 -12.81
N PRO A 216 17.42 -6.66 -11.58
CA PRO A 216 18.23 -6.62 -10.37
C PRO A 216 19.12 -7.86 -10.24
N PRO A 217 20.35 -7.72 -9.73
CA PRO A 217 21.24 -8.85 -9.52
C PRO A 217 20.72 -9.76 -8.42
N SER A 218 20.72 -11.07 -8.68
CA SER A 218 20.32 -12.09 -7.73
C SER A 218 21.49 -12.55 -6.85
N GLY A 219 21.17 -13.16 -5.69
CA GLY A 219 22.12 -13.78 -4.78
C GLY A 219 22.09 -13.20 -3.38
N ALA A 220 22.60 -13.98 -2.40
CA ALA A 220 22.57 -13.64 -0.98
C ALA A 220 23.98 -13.43 -0.37
N SER A 221 25.04 -13.47 -1.19
CA SER A 221 26.41 -13.21 -0.72
C SER A 221 26.64 -11.71 -0.47
N GLU A 222 27.71 -11.38 0.25
CA GLU A 222 28.10 -10.00 0.51
C GLU A 222 28.39 -9.24 -0.81
N ASP A 223 29.08 -9.89 -1.75
CA ASP A 223 29.32 -9.34 -3.09
C ASP A 223 28.01 -9.13 -3.88
N SER A 224 27.02 -10.01 -3.69
CA SER A 224 25.70 -9.85 -4.32
C SER A 224 24.97 -8.67 -3.73
N ARG A 225 25.06 -8.47 -2.40
CA ARG A 225 24.43 -7.32 -1.73
C ARG A 225 25.02 -6.00 -2.20
N SER A 226 26.35 -5.90 -2.34
CA SER A 226 27.00 -4.69 -2.87
C SER A 226 26.54 -4.37 -4.29
N ARG A 227 26.40 -5.39 -5.15
CA ARG A 227 25.85 -5.21 -6.51
C ARG A 227 24.36 -4.83 -6.50
N GLN A 228 23.60 -5.32 -5.54
CA GLN A 228 22.18 -4.95 -5.36
C GLN A 228 22.06 -3.49 -4.95
N GLU A 229 22.89 -3.02 -4.03
CA GLU A 229 22.92 -1.62 -3.61
C GLU A 229 23.34 -0.69 -4.77
N GLU A 230 24.35 -1.06 -5.56
CA GLU A 230 24.75 -0.33 -6.76
C GLU A 230 23.61 -0.27 -7.79
N TRP A 231 22.93 -1.40 -8.04
CA TRP A 231 21.78 -1.45 -8.92
C TRP A 231 20.64 -0.55 -8.45
N ILE A 232 20.39 -0.46 -7.14
CA ILE A 232 19.38 0.44 -6.57
C ILE A 232 19.75 1.90 -6.86
N GLU A 233 21.02 2.28 -6.70
CA GLU A 233 21.49 3.63 -7.03
C GLU A 233 21.27 3.96 -8.52
N ASP A 234 21.62 3.05 -9.40
CA ASP A 234 21.43 3.20 -10.85
C ASP A 234 19.93 3.32 -11.20
N ALA A 235 19.07 2.53 -10.57
CA ALA A 235 17.64 2.57 -10.75
C ALA A 235 17.03 3.92 -10.27
N VAL A 236 17.49 4.41 -9.13
CA VAL A 236 17.09 5.74 -8.60
C VAL A 236 17.58 6.85 -9.53
N GLN A 237 18.79 6.74 -10.03
CA GLN A 237 19.34 7.70 -11.01
C GLN A 237 18.50 7.72 -12.30
N ALA A 238 18.10 6.54 -12.82
CA ALA A 238 17.23 6.41 -13.98
C ALA A 238 15.85 7.04 -13.71
N PHE A 239 15.29 6.80 -12.53
CA PHE A 239 14.04 7.43 -12.09
C PHE A 239 14.16 8.96 -12.04
N CYS A 240 15.22 9.50 -11.42
CA CYS A 240 15.49 10.93 -11.36
C CYS A 240 15.59 11.57 -12.77
N LYS A 241 16.26 10.87 -13.67
CA LYS A 241 16.39 11.33 -15.08
C LYS A 241 15.04 11.30 -15.79
N TYR A 242 14.28 10.21 -15.65
CA TYR A 242 12.96 10.05 -16.25
C TYR A 242 11.96 11.11 -15.73
N ARG A 243 12.03 11.45 -14.43
CA ARG A 243 11.15 12.43 -13.78
C ARG A 243 11.70 13.86 -13.83
N GLU A 244 12.83 14.10 -14.49
CA GLU A 244 13.49 15.40 -14.58
C GLU A 244 13.75 16.06 -13.20
N ALA A 245 14.12 15.27 -12.19
CA ALA A 245 14.21 15.70 -10.79
C ALA A 245 15.09 16.93 -10.62
N ARG A 246 16.28 16.98 -11.22
CA ARG A 246 17.16 18.16 -11.17
C ARG A 246 16.50 19.43 -11.71
N ARG A 247 15.88 19.34 -12.89
CA ARG A 247 15.19 20.48 -13.52
C ARG A 247 14.03 21.00 -12.68
N ARG A 248 13.25 20.10 -12.08
CA ARG A 248 12.16 20.45 -11.16
C ARG A 248 12.69 21.20 -9.95
N PHE A 249 13.75 20.69 -9.33
CA PHE A 249 14.36 21.35 -8.19
C PHE A 249 14.91 22.74 -8.51
N GLU A 250 15.63 22.88 -9.64
CA GLU A 250 16.10 24.18 -10.12
C GLU A 250 14.94 25.17 -10.35
N THR A 251 13.79 24.67 -10.84
CA THR A 251 12.59 25.49 -11.04
C THR A 251 11.98 25.92 -9.71
N ALA A 252 11.93 25.03 -8.70
CA ALA A 252 11.43 25.37 -7.37
C ALA A 252 12.26 26.49 -6.73
N ILE A 253 13.59 26.40 -6.76
CA ILE A 253 14.50 27.41 -6.21
C ILE A 253 14.28 28.78 -6.88
N ARG A 254 14.12 28.83 -8.20
CA ARG A 254 13.89 30.07 -8.91
C ARG A 254 12.57 30.75 -8.56
N LYS A 255 11.52 29.95 -8.31
CA LYS A 255 10.21 30.49 -7.89
C LYS A 255 10.24 31.07 -6.48
N GLU A 256 11.09 30.55 -5.58
CA GLU A 256 11.23 31.08 -4.23
C GLU A 256 12.11 32.34 -4.16
N ALA A 257 12.98 32.54 -5.15
CA ALA A 257 13.89 33.67 -5.24
C ALA A 257 13.29 34.87 -5.99
N SER A 258 12.07 34.77 -6.51
CA SER A 258 11.34 35.83 -7.26
C SER A 258 10.21 36.42 -6.45
#